data_fa1a0f9defae2e384d60201b707e2f01
#
_entry.id   fa1a0f9defae2e384d60201b707e2f01
#
_cell.length_a   1.000
_cell.length_b   1.000
_cell.length_c   1.000
_cell.angle_alpha   90.00
_cell.angle_beta   90.00
_cell.angle_gamma   90.00
#
_symmetry.space_group_name_H-M   'P 1'
#
loop_
_entity.id
_entity.type
_entity.pdbx_description
1 polymer ?
#
loop_
_entity_poly.entity_id
_entity_poly.type
_entity_poly.pdbx_seq_one_letter_code
_entity_poly.pdbx_strand_id
1 'polypeptide(L)'
;EYWYRLARVESRLNNSNKVIIAHYKKALEEGRNISSYYAPMSALQIGLIYEKIDAFEHAEFYLDICLAMSGFDYERGIHQQAKASLDRMSD
;
A
#
# COMPACT_ATOMS: atom_id res chain seq x y z
N GLU A 1 10.88 -5.99 5.67
CA GLU A 1 10.45 -7.23 5.02
C GLU A 1 9.53 -8.07 5.90
N TYR A 2 9.88 -8.22 7.17
CA TYR A 2 9.08 -9.00 8.12
C TYR A 2 7.63 -8.49 8.18
N TRP A 3 7.44 -7.20 8.37
CA TRP A 3 6.11 -6.62 8.51
C TRP A 3 5.29 -6.74 7.23
N TYR A 4 5.95 -6.60 6.08
CA TYR A 4 5.28 -6.77 4.79
C TYR A 4 4.77 -8.19 4.62
N ARG A 5 5.60 -9.19 4.93
CA ARG A 5 5.20 -10.59 4.80
C ARG A 5 4.09 -10.95 5.77
N LEU A 6 4.20 -10.47 7.01
CA LEU A 6 3.17 -10.70 8.01
C LEU A 6 1.83 -10.12 7.57
N ALA A 7 1.83 -8.88 7.07
CA ALA A 7 0.60 -8.25 6.60
C ALA A 7 -0.02 -9.02 5.44
N ARG A 8 0.80 -9.55 4.53
CA ARG A 8 0.28 -10.34 3.42
C ARG A 8 -0.40 -11.63 3.90
N VAL A 9 0.21 -12.31 4.86
CA VAL A 9 -0.37 -13.52 5.42
C VAL A 9 -1.68 -13.19 6.13
N GLU A 10 -1.71 -12.13 6.91
CA GLU A 10 -2.91 -11.70 7.60
C GLU A 10 -4.04 -11.34 6.64
N SER A 11 -3.69 -10.72 5.51
CA SER A 11 -4.66 -10.39 4.48
C SER A 11 -5.31 -11.64 3.90
N ARG A 12 -4.52 -12.69 3.68
CA ARG A 12 -5.03 -13.97 3.16
C ARG A 12 -5.91 -14.68 4.17
N LEU A 13 -5.64 -14.47 5.45
CA LEU A 13 -6.42 -15.09 6.52
C LEU A 13 -7.64 -14.26 6.92
N ASN A 14 -7.88 -13.17 6.21
CA ASN A 14 -9.01 -12.27 6.47
C ASN A 14 -9.00 -11.69 7.88
N ASN A 15 -7.82 -11.38 8.39
CA ASN A 15 -7.69 -10.68 9.66
C ASN A 15 -8.27 -9.26 9.54
N SER A 16 -8.46 -8.61 10.69
CA SER A 16 -8.98 -7.26 10.75
C SER A 16 -8.17 -6.30 9.86
N ASN A 17 -8.86 -5.46 9.08
CA ASN A 17 -8.22 -4.44 8.27
C ASN A 17 -7.33 -3.53 9.11
N LYS A 18 -7.75 -3.23 10.33
CA LYS A 18 -6.98 -2.39 11.24
C LYS A 18 -5.60 -2.99 11.54
N VAL A 19 -5.55 -4.29 11.78
CA VAL A 19 -4.29 -4.99 12.06
C VAL A 19 -3.42 -5.06 10.81
N ILE A 20 -4.02 -5.40 9.68
CA ILE A 20 -3.30 -5.51 8.41
C ILE A 20 -2.69 -4.16 8.04
N ILE A 21 -3.47 -3.09 8.12
CA ILE A 21 -3.00 -1.74 7.83
C ILE A 21 -1.86 -1.35 8.77
N ALA A 22 -1.98 -1.65 10.06
CA ALA A 22 -0.94 -1.32 11.04
C ALA A 22 0.40 -1.97 10.67
N HIS A 23 0.37 -3.22 10.22
CA HIS A 23 1.59 -3.93 9.84
C HIS A 23 2.17 -3.44 8.51
N TYR A 24 1.31 -3.11 7.54
CA TYR A 24 1.79 -2.47 6.30
C TYR A 24 2.40 -1.10 6.58
N LYS A 25 1.85 -0.33 7.54
CA LYS A 25 2.44 0.96 7.91
C LYS A 25 3.84 0.78 8.48
N LYS A 26 4.06 -0.26 9.29
CA LYS A 26 5.40 -0.56 9.80
C LYS A 26 6.35 -0.93 8.67
N ALA A 27 5.89 -1.71 7.70
CA ALA A 27 6.69 -2.08 6.54
C ALA A 27 7.05 -0.85 5.71
N LEU A 28 6.09 0.04 5.49
CA LEU A 28 6.31 1.28 4.76
C LEU A 28 7.35 2.14 5.44
N GLU A 29 7.22 2.33 6.75
CA GLU A 29 8.13 3.16 7.52
C GLU A 29 9.56 2.62 7.48
N GLU A 30 9.74 1.31 7.67
CA GLU A 30 11.06 0.69 7.65
C GLU A 30 11.69 0.66 6.27
N GLY A 31 10.88 0.60 5.22
CA GLY A 31 11.36 0.44 3.85
C GLY A 31 11.60 1.74 3.09
N ARG A 32 11.31 2.89 3.67
CA ARG A 32 11.34 4.15 2.94
C ARG A 32 12.70 4.52 2.36
N ASN A 33 13.78 4.11 3.01
CA ASN A 33 15.13 4.45 2.60
C ASN A 33 15.84 3.31 1.88
N ILE A 34 15.11 2.29 1.47
CA ILE A 34 15.66 1.10 0.81
C ILE A 34 15.06 1.01 -0.60
N SER A 35 15.91 0.70 -1.59
CA SER A 35 15.48 0.59 -2.99
C SER A 35 14.72 -0.70 -3.29
N SER A 36 13.98 -1.22 -2.33
CA SER A 36 13.16 -2.40 -2.52
C SER A 36 11.71 -2.02 -2.79
N TYR A 37 10.92 -2.96 -3.28
CA TYR A 37 9.52 -2.69 -3.59
C TYR A 37 8.60 -2.78 -2.35
N TYR A 38 9.15 -3.14 -1.18
CA TYR A 38 8.30 -3.36 0.01
C TYR A 38 7.59 -2.10 0.50
N ALA A 39 8.27 -0.95 0.51
CA ALA A 39 7.64 0.29 0.96
C ALA A 39 6.55 0.76 -0.01
N PRO A 40 6.82 0.91 -1.32
CA PRO A 40 5.76 1.33 -2.24
C PRO A 40 4.63 0.32 -2.34
N MET A 41 4.93 -0.98 -2.28
CA MET A 41 3.89 -2.00 -2.30
C MET A 41 3.03 -1.92 -1.03
N SER A 42 3.65 -1.66 0.12
CA SER A 42 2.90 -1.48 1.37
C SER A 42 1.98 -0.27 1.28
N ALA A 43 2.46 0.84 0.76
CA ALA A 43 1.64 2.04 0.55
C ALA A 43 0.46 1.73 -0.38
N LEU A 44 0.71 0.99 -1.46
CA LEU A 44 -0.34 0.58 -2.39
C LEU A 44 -1.40 -0.26 -1.67
N GLN A 45 -0.97 -1.27 -0.91
CA GLN A 45 -1.91 -2.16 -0.24
C GLN A 45 -2.75 -1.42 0.81
N ILE A 46 -2.13 -0.51 1.55
CA ILE A 46 -2.87 0.32 2.50
C ILE A 46 -3.94 1.14 1.76
N GLY A 47 -3.55 1.76 0.66
CA GLY A 47 -4.49 2.54 -0.15
C GLY A 47 -5.65 1.70 -0.68
N LEU A 48 -5.36 0.49 -1.16
CA LEU A 48 -6.39 -0.41 -1.69
C LEU A 48 -7.36 -0.85 -0.59
N ILE A 49 -6.87 -1.11 0.62
CA ILE A 49 -7.73 -1.48 1.75
C ILE A 49 -8.64 -0.31 2.11
N TYR A 50 -8.10 0.90 2.19
CA TYR A 50 -8.92 2.07 2.49
C TYR A 50 -9.95 2.34 1.40
N GLU A 51 -9.60 2.13 0.12
CA GLU A 51 -10.57 2.24 -0.97
C GLU A 51 -11.73 1.26 -0.77
N LYS A 52 -11.40 0.03 -0.40
CA LYS A 52 -12.39 -1.04 -0.23
C LYS A 52 -13.41 -0.73 0.86
N ILE A 53 -12.99 -0.02 1.90
CA ILE A 53 -13.89 0.36 3.00
C ILE A 53 -14.40 1.79 2.87
N ASP A 54 -14.26 2.37 1.69
CA ASP A 54 -14.76 3.72 1.35
C ASP A 54 -14.13 4.85 2.15
N ALA A 55 -12.95 4.64 2.71
CA ALA A 55 -12.18 5.69 3.38
C ALA A 55 -11.28 6.39 2.35
N PHE A 56 -11.90 7.13 1.42
CA PHE A 56 -11.23 7.62 0.23
C PHE A 56 -10.13 8.63 0.50
N GLU A 57 -10.27 9.47 1.51
CA GLU A 57 -9.21 10.44 1.83
C GLU A 57 -7.95 9.73 2.29
N HIS A 58 -8.09 8.71 3.12
CA HIS A 58 -6.96 7.90 3.58
C HIS A 58 -6.35 7.12 2.42
N ALA A 59 -7.20 6.57 1.56
CA ALA A 59 -6.73 5.83 0.40
C ALA A 59 -5.87 6.73 -0.50
N GLU A 60 -6.36 7.92 -0.81
CA GLU A 60 -5.64 8.87 -1.65
C GLU A 60 -4.30 9.23 -1.05
N PHE A 61 -4.25 9.46 0.27
CA PHE A 61 -3.00 9.80 0.96
C PHE A 61 -1.93 8.73 0.74
N TYR A 62 -2.28 7.47 0.93
CA TYR A 62 -1.30 6.37 0.79
C TYR A 62 -0.97 6.05 -0.65
N LEU A 63 -1.93 6.19 -1.57
CA LEU A 63 -1.66 6.00 -2.99
C LEU A 63 -0.72 7.08 -3.51
N ASP A 64 -0.87 8.32 -3.04
CA ASP A 64 0.04 9.40 -3.41
C ASP A 64 1.45 9.15 -2.88
N ILE A 65 1.59 8.59 -1.68
CA ILE A 65 2.89 8.19 -1.16
C ILE A 65 3.53 7.15 -2.08
N CYS A 66 2.75 6.16 -2.52
CA CYS A 66 3.22 5.13 -3.44
C CYS A 66 3.74 5.75 -4.74
N LEU A 67 2.96 6.66 -5.32
CA LEU A 67 3.31 7.30 -6.59
C LEU A 67 4.51 8.25 -6.46
N ALA A 68 4.79 8.75 -5.27
CA ALA A 68 5.94 9.61 -5.03
C ALA A 68 7.25 8.82 -4.93
N MET A 69 7.17 7.52 -4.77
CA MET A 69 8.36 6.66 -4.72
C MET A 69 8.77 6.22 -6.11
N SER A 70 10.08 6.09 -6.36
CA SER A 70 10.59 5.68 -7.66
C SER A 70 11.88 4.89 -7.49
N GLY A 71 12.36 4.26 -8.58
CA GLY A 71 13.61 3.54 -8.59
C GLY A 71 13.57 2.20 -7.88
N PHE A 72 12.41 1.55 -7.84
CA PHE A 72 12.27 0.26 -7.18
C PHE A 72 11.76 -0.79 -8.18
N ASP A 73 11.90 -2.07 -7.80
CA ASP A 73 11.45 -3.19 -8.63
C ASP A 73 9.93 -3.15 -8.83
N TYR A 74 9.49 -3.44 -10.04
CA TYR A 74 8.07 -3.47 -10.41
C TYR A 74 7.36 -2.11 -10.31
N GLU A 75 8.12 -1.02 -10.33
CA GLU A 75 7.59 0.34 -10.19
C GLU A 75 6.40 0.60 -11.12
N ARG A 76 6.56 0.24 -12.39
CA ARG A 76 5.53 0.53 -13.40
C ARG A 76 4.20 -0.13 -13.06
N GLY A 77 4.23 -1.42 -12.73
CA GLY A 77 3.02 -2.16 -12.39
C GLY A 77 2.37 -1.67 -11.10
N ILE A 78 3.20 -1.36 -10.11
CA ILE A 78 2.73 -0.87 -8.82
C ILE A 78 2.09 0.51 -8.99
N HIS A 79 2.73 1.41 -9.75
CA HIS A 79 2.18 2.73 -10.02
C HIS A 79 0.89 2.66 -10.83
N GLN A 80 0.78 1.72 -11.77
CA GLN A 80 -0.46 1.54 -12.54
C GLN A 80 -1.63 1.14 -11.64
N GLN A 81 -1.39 0.27 -10.68
CA GLN A 81 -2.44 -0.13 -9.74
C GLN A 81 -2.88 1.03 -8.86
N ALA A 82 -1.92 1.86 -8.40
CA ALA A 82 -2.24 3.04 -7.60
C ALA A 82 -3.08 4.04 -8.40
N LYS A 83 -2.71 4.29 -9.65
CA LYS A 83 -3.45 5.19 -10.53
C LYS A 83 -4.85 4.67 -10.81
N ALA A 84 -4.99 3.35 -11.02
CA ALA A 84 -6.29 2.75 -11.26
C ALA A 84 -7.22 2.93 -10.06
N SER A 85 -6.68 2.78 -8.85
CA SER A 85 -7.47 2.99 -7.64
C SER A 85 -7.92 4.44 -7.51
N LEU A 86 -7.00 5.40 -7.77
CA LEU A 86 -7.36 6.82 -7.74
C LEU A 86 -8.44 7.14 -8.77
N ASP A 87 -8.35 6.56 -9.97
CA ASP A 87 -9.35 6.74 -11.00
C ASP A 87 -10.72 6.22 -10.57
N ARG A 88 -10.76 5.05 -9.92
CA ARG A 88 -12.03 4.49 -9.44
C ARG A 88 -12.69 5.38 -8.41
N MET A 89 -11.91 6.09 -7.61
CA MET A 89 -12.43 6.94 -6.54
C MET A 89 -12.78 8.36 -7.00
N SER A 90 -12.38 8.74 -8.21
CA SER A 90 -12.50 10.13 -8.66
C SER A 90 -13.89 10.49 -9.20
N ASP A 91 -14.81 9.55 -9.20
CA ASP A 91 -16.20 9.83 -9.62
C ASP A 91 -17.04 10.39 -8.44
#